data_0cc6010df8a7b40d74db90477b494517
#
_entry.id   0cc6010df8a7b40d74db90477b494517
#
_cell.length_a   1.000
_cell.length_b   1.000
_cell.length_c   1.000
_cell.angle_alpha   90.00
_cell.angle_beta   90.00
_cell.angle_gamma   90.00
#
_symmetry.space_group_name_H-M   'P 1'
#
loop_
_entity.id
_entity.type
_entity.pdbx_description
1 polymer ?
#
loop_
_entity_poly.entity_id
_entity_poly.type
_entity_poly.pdbx_seq_one_letter_code
_entity_poly.pdbx_strand_id
1 'polypeptide(L)'
;DTFVEYGQLAVAAQKSRREVEDLRTETAADGIITGFGKINGDILDDSKALSAIIINDYSVLAGTQGYYHHKKLDRICETAEKQKLPVIMYTEGGGGRPGDTDVHVQFAGLNIPSFSNWAKLRGKSIRIAVNNGYCFAGNAALFGTADFCISTKNSWLGMAGPAMIEGGGLGKVEPKDIGPAEEQEKLGVIDYLAEDEADATRFAKKLLSYFQGKINSWETKDQSILRNIIPENRRMAYSVRDLSLIHI
;
A
#
# COMPACT_ATOMS: atom_id res chain seq x y z
N ASP A 1 -8.61 -11.80 -17.94
CA ASP A 1 -8.57 -11.54 -16.49
C ASP A 1 -7.82 -12.65 -15.79
N THR A 2 -6.78 -12.25 -15.02
CA THR A 2 -5.92 -13.22 -14.30
C THR A 2 -6.08 -13.09 -12.78
N PHE A 3 -6.86 -12.13 -12.31
CA PHE A 3 -7.06 -11.89 -10.87
C PHE A 3 -8.10 -12.84 -10.29
N VAL A 4 -7.72 -13.53 -9.21
CA VAL A 4 -8.60 -14.38 -8.41
C VAL A 4 -8.69 -13.82 -7.00
N GLU A 5 -9.87 -13.34 -6.64
CA GLU A 5 -10.14 -12.77 -5.33
C GLU A 5 -10.46 -13.85 -4.28
N TYR A 6 -10.00 -13.65 -3.07
CA TYR A 6 -10.26 -14.49 -1.90
C TYR A 6 -10.99 -13.71 -0.80
N GLY A 7 -11.96 -14.37 -0.17
CA GLY A 7 -12.68 -13.81 0.96
C GLY A 7 -13.74 -12.77 0.60
N GLN A 8 -14.30 -12.83 -0.60
CA GLN A 8 -15.36 -11.93 -1.10
C GLN A 8 -16.61 -11.91 -0.21
N LEU A 9 -16.92 -13.02 0.46
CA LEU A 9 -18.12 -13.16 1.29
C LEU A 9 -17.93 -12.63 2.73
N ALA A 10 -16.74 -12.13 3.08
CA ALA A 10 -16.53 -11.48 4.36
C ALA A 10 -17.35 -10.19 4.45
N VAL A 11 -17.85 -9.91 5.62
CA VAL A 11 -18.53 -8.65 5.97
C VAL A 11 -18.00 -8.18 7.32
N ALA A 12 -18.23 -6.91 7.68
CA ALA A 12 -17.83 -6.40 8.99
C ALA A 12 -18.38 -7.23 10.15
N ALA A 13 -17.59 -7.43 11.20
CA ALA A 13 -17.97 -8.21 12.39
C ALA A 13 -18.94 -7.42 13.29
N GLN A 14 -20.10 -7.04 12.76
CA GLN A 14 -21.08 -6.15 13.38
C GLN A 14 -22.51 -6.73 13.42
N LYS A 15 -22.66 -8.05 13.35
CA LYS A 15 -23.98 -8.72 13.36
C LYS A 15 -24.77 -8.49 14.64
N SER A 16 -24.10 -8.21 15.76
CA SER A 16 -24.75 -7.88 17.03
C SER A 16 -25.46 -6.52 17.02
N ARG A 17 -25.23 -5.67 16.01
CA ARG A 17 -25.75 -4.30 15.94
C ARG A 17 -26.29 -3.90 14.57
N ARG A 18 -26.20 -4.75 13.57
CA ARG A 18 -26.67 -4.49 12.20
C ARG A 18 -27.26 -5.76 11.59
N GLU A 19 -28.26 -5.57 10.74
CA GLU A 19 -28.84 -6.68 9.98
C GLU A 19 -27.82 -7.25 8.97
N VAL A 20 -27.91 -8.56 8.74
CA VAL A 20 -26.95 -9.27 7.86
C VAL A 20 -27.03 -8.76 6.42
N GLU A 21 -28.20 -8.38 5.95
CA GLU A 21 -28.38 -7.87 4.59
C GLU A 21 -27.73 -6.50 4.40
N ASP A 22 -27.85 -5.62 5.40
CA ASP A 22 -27.14 -4.32 5.40
C ASP A 22 -25.63 -4.52 5.41
N LEU A 23 -25.13 -5.49 6.19
CA LEU A 23 -23.70 -5.81 6.20
C LEU A 23 -23.21 -6.32 4.85
N ARG A 24 -24.00 -7.12 4.13
CA ARG A 24 -23.64 -7.63 2.79
C ARG A 24 -23.54 -6.51 1.75
N THR A 25 -24.43 -5.53 1.83
CA THR A 25 -24.49 -4.43 0.86
C THR A 25 -23.51 -3.31 1.18
N GLU A 26 -23.34 -2.98 2.45
CA GLU A 26 -22.55 -1.81 2.88
C GLU A 26 -21.11 -2.15 3.33
N THR A 27 -20.83 -3.43 3.59
CA THR A 27 -19.50 -3.85 4.08
C THR A 27 -18.93 -5.03 3.29
N ALA A 28 -19.15 -5.01 1.98
CA ALA A 28 -18.66 -6.06 1.08
C ALA A 28 -17.17 -6.33 1.27
N ALA A 29 -16.80 -7.60 1.29
CA ALA A 29 -15.42 -8.07 1.47
C ALA A 29 -14.73 -7.55 2.74
N ASP A 30 -15.47 -7.00 3.69
CA ASP A 30 -15.00 -6.27 4.89
C ASP A 30 -14.03 -5.11 4.56
N GLY A 31 -14.26 -4.44 3.41
CA GLY A 31 -13.48 -3.28 2.98
C GLY A 31 -12.06 -3.57 2.52
N ILE A 32 -11.75 -4.83 2.22
CA ILE A 32 -10.44 -5.20 1.67
C ILE A 32 -10.57 -6.27 0.58
N ILE A 33 -10.06 -6.00 -0.58
CA ILE A 33 -9.94 -6.93 -1.69
C ILE A 33 -8.56 -7.58 -1.61
N THR A 34 -8.52 -8.91 -1.55
CA THR A 34 -7.27 -9.67 -1.49
C THR A 34 -7.29 -10.81 -2.50
N GLY A 35 -6.21 -10.97 -3.24
CA GLY A 35 -6.15 -12.01 -4.25
C GLY A 35 -4.79 -12.15 -4.91
N PHE A 36 -4.73 -13.01 -5.90
CA PHE A 36 -3.56 -13.24 -6.72
C PHE A 36 -3.88 -12.97 -8.18
N GLY A 37 -2.96 -12.34 -8.87
CA GLY A 37 -3.07 -12.04 -10.29
C GLY A 37 -1.72 -11.96 -10.96
N LYS A 38 -1.70 -12.03 -12.29
CA LYS A 38 -0.48 -11.86 -13.07
C LYS A 38 -0.27 -10.37 -13.35
N ILE A 39 0.88 -9.85 -12.95
CA ILE A 39 1.34 -8.50 -13.26
C ILE A 39 2.54 -8.61 -14.18
N ASN A 40 2.55 -7.85 -15.28
CA ASN A 40 3.58 -7.91 -16.32
C ASN A 40 3.66 -9.26 -17.05
N GLY A 41 2.55 -9.99 -17.15
CA GLY A 41 2.50 -11.29 -17.87
C GLY A 41 2.66 -11.18 -19.38
N ASP A 42 2.68 -9.99 -19.92
CA ASP A 42 3.01 -9.66 -21.32
C ASP A 42 4.51 -9.71 -21.61
N ILE A 43 5.34 -9.50 -20.59
CA ILE A 43 6.82 -9.46 -20.70
C ILE A 43 7.53 -10.53 -19.87
N LEU A 44 6.81 -11.29 -19.05
CA LEU A 44 7.33 -12.30 -18.15
C LEU A 44 6.61 -13.63 -18.27
N ASP A 45 7.30 -14.70 -17.92
CA ASP A 45 6.68 -16.02 -17.77
C ASP A 45 5.62 -16.00 -16.64
N ASP A 46 4.58 -16.80 -16.80
CA ASP A 46 3.44 -16.89 -15.86
C ASP A 46 3.84 -17.09 -14.40
N SER A 47 4.86 -17.90 -14.14
CA SER A 47 5.35 -18.18 -12.80
C SER A 47 6.03 -16.98 -12.13
N LYS A 48 6.57 -16.07 -12.93
CA LYS A 48 7.22 -14.83 -12.46
C LYS A 48 6.23 -13.67 -12.35
N ALA A 49 5.18 -13.70 -13.18
CA ALA A 49 4.16 -12.66 -13.20
C ALA A 49 3.20 -12.73 -12.00
N LEU A 50 3.07 -13.90 -11.34
CA LEU A 50 2.15 -14.08 -10.22
C LEU A 50 2.52 -13.17 -9.04
N SER A 51 1.54 -12.41 -8.58
CA SER A 51 1.70 -11.42 -7.52
C SER A 51 0.51 -11.44 -6.57
N ALA A 52 0.73 -11.11 -5.29
CA ALA A 52 -0.33 -10.85 -4.35
C ALA A 52 -0.79 -9.40 -4.47
N ILE A 53 -2.09 -9.20 -4.50
CA ILE A 53 -2.72 -7.88 -4.66
C ILE A 53 -3.65 -7.66 -3.47
N ILE A 54 -3.50 -6.52 -2.83
CA ILE A 54 -4.27 -6.09 -1.66
C ILE A 54 -4.77 -4.68 -1.94
N ILE A 55 -6.08 -4.46 -1.83
CA ILE A 55 -6.68 -3.16 -2.07
C ILE A 55 -7.65 -2.86 -0.93
N ASN A 56 -7.40 -1.79 -0.19
CA ASN A 56 -8.36 -1.27 0.76
C ASN A 56 -9.43 -0.48 0.02
N ASP A 57 -10.68 -0.77 0.30
CA ASP A 57 -11.82 -0.06 -0.25
C ASP A 57 -12.26 1.06 0.70
N TYR A 58 -11.91 2.30 0.37
CA TYR A 58 -12.26 3.46 1.19
C TYR A 58 -13.76 3.71 1.27
N SER A 59 -14.54 3.25 0.30
CA SER A 59 -16.01 3.37 0.32
C SER A 59 -16.64 2.52 1.43
N VAL A 60 -15.96 1.47 1.87
CA VAL A 60 -16.41 0.60 2.96
C VAL A 60 -15.84 1.09 4.28
N LEU A 61 -16.69 1.74 5.07
CA LEU A 61 -16.36 2.23 6.43
C LEU A 61 -15.03 3.02 6.47
N ALA A 62 -14.81 3.87 5.46
CA ALA A 62 -13.60 4.69 5.27
C ALA A 62 -12.29 3.86 5.25
N GLY A 63 -12.30 2.68 4.66
CA GLY A 63 -11.14 1.80 4.56
C GLY A 63 -10.57 1.36 5.90
N THR A 64 -11.38 1.41 6.98
CA THR A 64 -10.92 1.05 8.32
C THR A 64 -10.73 -0.45 8.48
N GLN A 65 -9.72 -0.82 9.24
CA GLN A 65 -9.28 -2.20 9.44
C GLN A 65 -10.15 -2.89 10.51
N GLY A 66 -11.06 -3.76 10.06
CA GLY A 66 -11.93 -4.58 10.89
C GLY A 66 -11.37 -5.99 11.16
N TYR A 67 -12.14 -6.82 11.84
CA TYR A 67 -11.71 -8.16 12.21
C TYR A 67 -11.43 -9.06 11.01
N TYR A 68 -12.39 -9.21 10.10
CA TYR A 68 -12.20 -10.05 8.91
C TYR A 68 -11.29 -9.39 7.89
N HIS A 69 -11.23 -8.06 7.86
CA HIS A 69 -10.21 -7.31 7.14
C HIS A 69 -8.81 -7.79 7.53
N HIS A 70 -8.49 -7.80 8.83
CA HIS A 70 -7.21 -8.32 9.32
C HIS A 70 -7.00 -9.79 9.00
N LYS A 71 -8.03 -10.65 9.11
CA LYS A 71 -7.90 -12.08 8.77
C LYS A 71 -7.58 -12.30 7.29
N LYS A 72 -8.17 -11.50 6.40
CA LYS A 72 -7.84 -11.54 4.97
C LYS A 72 -6.40 -11.07 4.72
N LEU A 73 -6.02 -9.95 5.34
CA LEU A 73 -4.66 -9.41 5.24
C LEU A 73 -3.61 -10.39 5.78
N ASP A 74 -3.85 -11.01 6.94
CA ASP A 74 -3.00 -12.04 7.50
C ASP A 74 -2.80 -13.20 6.53
N ARG A 75 -3.91 -13.71 5.98
CA ARG A 75 -3.89 -14.87 5.08
C ARG A 75 -3.15 -14.61 3.78
N ILE A 76 -3.34 -13.44 3.17
CA ILE A 76 -2.63 -13.10 1.93
C ILE A 76 -1.14 -12.90 2.17
N CYS A 77 -0.75 -12.23 3.28
CA CYS A 77 0.65 -12.03 3.65
C CYS A 77 1.36 -13.36 3.94
N GLU A 78 0.72 -14.28 4.70
CA GLU A 78 1.27 -15.61 4.98
C GLU A 78 1.46 -16.43 3.68
N THR A 79 0.53 -16.33 2.75
CA THR A 79 0.63 -17.03 1.47
C THR A 79 1.73 -16.43 0.60
N ALA A 80 1.81 -15.10 0.54
CA ALA A 80 2.86 -14.40 -0.18
C ALA A 80 4.25 -14.73 0.38
N GLU A 81 4.39 -14.80 1.72
CA GLU A 81 5.63 -15.19 2.37
C GLU A 81 6.08 -16.62 1.99
N LYS A 82 5.16 -17.58 2.09
CA LYS A 82 5.44 -18.99 1.78
C LYS A 82 5.84 -19.20 0.32
N GLN A 83 5.18 -18.51 -0.60
CA GLN A 83 5.39 -18.64 -2.03
C GLN A 83 6.41 -17.63 -2.58
N LYS A 84 6.91 -16.72 -1.74
CA LYS A 84 7.81 -15.62 -2.11
C LYS A 84 7.26 -14.74 -3.23
N LEU A 85 5.96 -14.49 -3.19
CA LEU A 85 5.28 -13.66 -4.18
C LEU A 85 5.47 -12.18 -3.86
N PRO A 86 5.74 -11.34 -4.87
CA PRO A 86 5.72 -9.90 -4.68
C PRO A 86 4.31 -9.43 -4.29
N VAL A 87 4.24 -8.33 -3.54
CA VAL A 87 2.98 -7.79 -3.03
C VAL A 87 2.82 -6.33 -3.44
N ILE A 88 1.68 -6.00 -4.03
CA ILE A 88 1.23 -4.61 -4.19
C ILE A 88 0.03 -4.38 -3.28
N MET A 89 0.08 -3.32 -2.47
CA MET A 89 -0.99 -2.93 -1.56
C MET A 89 -1.42 -1.49 -1.79
N TYR A 90 -2.71 -1.29 -2.07
CA TYR A 90 -3.36 0.03 -2.01
C TYR A 90 -3.84 0.25 -0.58
N THR A 91 -3.42 1.36 0.03
CA THR A 91 -3.40 1.50 1.50
C THR A 91 -4.39 2.53 2.06
N GLU A 92 -5.29 3.07 1.25
CA GLU A 92 -6.28 4.04 1.71
C GLU A 92 -7.05 3.52 2.93
N GLY A 93 -7.22 4.38 3.94
CA GLY A 93 -8.02 4.01 5.08
C GLY A 93 -7.74 4.77 6.37
N GLY A 94 -8.68 4.69 7.28
CA GLY A 94 -8.70 5.42 8.54
C GLY A 94 -8.04 4.73 9.74
N GLY A 95 -7.37 3.60 9.53
CA GLY A 95 -6.77 2.82 10.62
C GLY A 95 -7.73 1.80 11.25
N GLY A 96 -7.54 1.45 12.50
CA GLY A 96 -8.34 0.44 13.20
C GLY A 96 -9.82 0.81 13.30
N ARG A 97 -10.69 -0.19 13.13
CA ARG A 97 -12.16 -0.03 13.23
C ARG A 97 -12.65 -0.39 14.64
N PRO A 98 -13.16 0.56 15.42
CA PRO A 98 -13.63 0.29 16.79
C PRO A 98 -15.03 -0.35 16.85
N GLY A 99 -15.73 -0.45 15.73
CA GLY A 99 -17.13 -0.86 15.67
C GLY A 99 -17.41 -2.35 15.53
N ASP A 100 -16.39 -3.19 15.39
CA ASP A 100 -16.52 -4.64 15.21
C ASP A 100 -16.74 -5.33 16.56
N THR A 101 -18.02 -5.46 16.95
CA THR A 101 -18.44 -5.88 18.28
C THR A 101 -18.71 -7.37 18.44
N ASP A 102 -18.72 -8.15 17.34
CA ASP A 102 -19.00 -9.59 17.38
C ASP A 102 -17.83 -10.41 17.93
N VAL A 103 -16.64 -9.83 18.03
CA VAL A 103 -15.41 -10.54 18.37
C VAL A 103 -14.74 -9.93 19.60
N HIS A 104 -14.82 -10.62 20.70
CA HIS A 104 -14.29 -10.17 22.00
C HIS A 104 -12.75 -10.15 22.08
N VAL A 105 -12.05 -10.93 21.27
CA VAL A 105 -10.58 -11.05 21.31
C VAL A 105 -9.82 -9.82 20.78
N GLN A 106 -10.50 -8.88 20.16
CA GLN A 106 -9.90 -7.66 19.64
C GLN A 106 -10.00 -6.45 20.59
N PHE A 107 -10.51 -6.63 21.76
CA PHE A 107 -10.52 -5.55 22.74
C PHE A 107 -9.10 -5.03 22.98
N ALA A 108 -8.91 -3.75 22.74
CA ALA A 108 -7.65 -3.02 22.79
C ALA A 108 -6.63 -3.32 21.66
N GLY A 109 -7.02 -3.98 20.55
CA GLY A 109 -6.16 -4.14 19.38
C GLY A 109 -4.87 -4.95 19.60
N LEU A 110 -4.83 -5.77 20.64
CA LEU A 110 -3.58 -6.44 21.06
C LEU A 110 -3.29 -7.75 20.33
N ASN A 111 -4.27 -8.34 19.63
CA ASN A 111 -4.10 -9.59 18.90
C ASN A 111 -4.29 -9.39 17.40
N ILE A 112 -3.43 -8.57 16.81
CA ILE A 112 -3.44 -8.25 15.37
C ILE A 112 -2.09 -8.60 14.77
N PRO A 113 -1.91 -9.80 14.20
CA PRO A 113 -0.64 -10.22 13.61
C PRO A 113 -0.33 -9.54 12.27
N SER A 114 -1.27 -8.80 11.67
CA SER A 114 -1.15 -8.23 10.33
C SER A 114 0.11 -7.39 10.13
N PHE A 115 0.44 -6.53 11.08
CA PHE A 115 1.65 -5.70 11.00
C PHE A 115 2.92 -6.55 11.05
N SER A 116 2.95 -7.57 11.91
CA SER A 116 4.09 -8.49 11.97
C SER A 116 4.18 -9.39 10.75
N ASN A 117 3.05 -9.84 10.20
CA ASN A 117 3.01 -10.64 8.96
C ASN A 117 3.47 -9.81 7.76
N TRP A 118 3.05 -8.55 7.68
CA TRP A 118 3.55 -7.60 6.68
C TRP A 118 5.06 -7.37 6.82
N ALA A 119 5.55 -7.17 8.04
CA ALA A 119 6.98 -6.99 8.31
C ALA A 119 7.83 -8.22 7.96
N LYS A 120 7.33 -9.45 8.18
CA LYS A 120 8.03 -10.71 7.85
C LYS A 120 8.28 -10.91 6.35
N LEU A 121 7.56 -10.22 5.49
CA LEU A 121 7.80 -10.24 4.03
C LEU A 121 9.13 -9.58 3.66
N ARG A 122 9.65 -8.68 4.50
CA ARG A 122 10.90 -7.95 4.21
C ARG A 122 12.05 -8.91 3.94
N GLY A 123 12.72 -8.71 2.80
CA GLY A 123 13.83 -9.54 2.37
C GLY A 123 13.44 -10.90 1.78
N LYS A 124 12.13 -11.25 1.78
CA LYS A 124 11.59 -12.47 1.16
C LYS A 124 10.78 -12.17 -0.08
N SER A 125 10.00 -11.10 -0.03
CA SER A 125 9.14 -10.64 -1.11
C SER A 125 9.18 -9.13 -1.15
N ILE A 126 9.20 -8.54 -2.34
CA ILE A 126 9.10 -7.09 -2.49
C ILE A 126 7.69 -6.62 -2.13
N ARG A 127 7.60 -5.51 -1.40
CA ARG A 127 6.34 -4.88 -0.98
C ARG A 127 6.28 -3.48 -1.53
N ILE A 128 5.31 -3.25 -2.41
CA ILE A 128 5.03 -1.93 -2.98
C ILE A 128 3.72 -1.44 -2.40
N ALA A 129 3.74 -0.32 -1.71
CA ALA A 129 2.54 0.33 -1.20
C ALA A 129 2.17 1.51 -2.08
N VAL A 130 0.89 1.62 -2.41
CA VAL A 130 0.31 2.71 -3.19
C VAL A 130 -0.74 3.40 -2.35
N ASN A 131 -0.77 4.72 -2.33
CA ASN A 131 -1.79 5.51 -1.67
C ASN A 131 -2.40 6.53 -2.65
N ASN A 132 -3.73 6.55 -2.76
CA ASN A 132 -4.48 7.46 -3.62
C ASN A 132 -5.62 8.14 -2.84
N GLY A 133 -5.30 8.73 -1.68
CA GLY A 133 -6.29 9.37 -0.82
C GLY A 133 -5.83 9.50 0.63
N TYR A 134 -6.77 9.35 1.54
CA TYR A 134 -6.47 9.40 2.97
C TYR A 134 -5.92 8.07 3.48
N CYS A 135 -4.76 8.13 4.13
CA CYS A 135 -4.09 6.97 4.69
C CYS A 135 -3.62 7.30 6.11
N PHE A 136 -4.35 6.82 7.11
CA PHE A 136 -4.10 7.17 8.50
C PHE A 136 -3.89 5.95 9.40
N ALA A 137 -3.17 6.16 10.50
CA ALA A 137 -2.94 5.20 11.57
C ALA A 137 -2.41 3.84 11.06
N GLY A 138 -3.13 2.75 11.27
CA GLY A 138 -2.70 1.41 10.86
C GLY A 138 -2.45 1.26 9.35
N ASN A 139 -3.23 1.93 8.51
CA ASN A 139 -3.02 1.97 7.06
C ASN A 139 -1.70 2.70 6.73
N ALA A 140 -1.42 3.83 7.39
CA ALA A 140 -0.17 4.56 7.22
C ALA A 140 1.05 3.75 7.72
N ALA A 141 0.89 2.96 8.78
CA ALA A 141 1.95 2.07 9.26
C ALA A 141 2.31 0.98 8.22
N LEU A 142 1.30 0.39 7.56
CA LEU A 142 1.53 -0.57 6.47
C LEU A 142 2.20 0.11 5.27
N PHE A 143 1.72 1.30 4.88
CA PHE A 143 2.32 2.10 3.81
C PHE A 143 3.79 2.40 4.09
N GLY A 144 4.09 3.08 5.20
CA GLY A 144 5.45 3.57 5.50
C GLY A 144 6.46 2.47 5.86
N THR A 145 6.01 1.22 6.03
CA THR A 145 6.90 0.06 6.27
C THR A 145 7.06 -0.83 5.04
N ALA A 146 6.49 -0.46 3.89
CA ALA A 146 6.74 -1.11 2.60
C ALA A 146 8.20 -0.92 2.16
N ASP A 147 8.62 -1.64 1.14
CA ASP A 147 9.95 -1.47 0.56
C ASP A 147 9.97 -0.27 -0.41
N PHE A 148 8.81 0.05 -1.02
CA PHE A 148 8.60 1.26 -1.83
C PHE A 148 7.22 1.85 -1.55
N CYS A 149 7.19 3.17 -1.43
CA CYS A 149 6.04 3.98 -1.11
C CYS A 149 5.69 4.90 -2.28
N ILE A 150 4.56 4.65 -2.94
CA ILE A 150 4.06 5.46 -4.06
C ILE A 150 2.81 6.18 -3.60
N SER A 151 2.70 7.48 -3.83
CA SER A 151 1.48 8.23 -3.48
C SER A 151 1.09 9.19 -4.59
N THR A 152 -0.20 9.41 -4.76
CA THR A 152 -0.68 10.44 -5.69
C THR A 152 -0.62 11.83 -5.03
N LYS A 153 -0.60 12.89 -5.85
CA LYS A 153 -0.62 14.29 -5.36
C LYS A 153 -1.83 14.59 -4.46
N ASN A 154 -2.97 13.96 -4.74
CA ASN A 154 -4.20 14.11 -3.96
C ASN A 154 -4.27 13.08 -2.82
N SER A 155 -3.23 13.02 -2.01
CA SER A 155 -3.13 12.06 -0.92
C SER A 155 -2.61 12.71 0.36
N TRP A 156 -3.01 12.10 1.47
CA TRP A 156 -2.66 12.57 2.81
C TRP A 156 -2.26 11.39 3.68
N LEU A 157 -1.18 11.53 4.42
CA LEU A 157 -0.54 10.43 5.13
C LEU A 157 -0.20 10.84 6.56
N GLY A 158 -0.71 10.12 7.56
CA GLY A 158 -0.40 10.41 8.96
C GLY A 158 -0.68 9.27 9.91
N MET A 159 0.04 9.24 11.03
CA MET A 159 -0.16 8.21 12.06
C MET A 159 -1.41 8.42 12.91
N ALA A 160 -2.07 9.59 12.81
CA ALA A 160 -3.33 9.88 13.46
C ALA A 160 -4.25 10.61 12.50
N GLY A 161 -5.51 10.19 12.42
CA GLY A 161 -6.56 10.92 11.74
C GLY A 161 -7.16 12.03 12.61
N PRO A 162 -8.04 12.91 12.05
CA PRO A 162 -8.61 14.06 12.76
C PRO A 162 -9.24 13.72 14.09
N ALA A 163 -10.02 12.64 14.16
CA ALA A 163 -10.71 12.22 15.38
C ALA A 163 -9.75 11.85 16.52
N MET A 164 -8.59 11.27 16.21
CA MET A 164 -7.58 10.96 17.21
C MET A 164 -6.83 12.20 17.68
N ILE A 165 -6.56 13.14 16.77
CA ILE A 165 -5.91 14.42 17.11
C ILE A 165 -6.81 15.24 18.03
N GLU A 166 -8.09 15.37 17.68
CA GLU A 166 -9.08 16.06 18.51
C GLU A 166 -9.27 15.35 19.88
N GLY A 167 -9.45 14.04 19.88
CA GLY A 167 -9.58 13.24 21.10
C GLY A 167 -8.34 13.26 22.00
N GLY A 168 -7.17 13.48 21.44
CA GLY A 168 -5.91 13.70 22.17
C GLY A 168 -5.73 15.12 22.71
N GLY A 169 -6.70 16.01 22.51
CA GLY A 169 -6.65 17.40 23.02
C GLY A 169 -5.71 18.31 22.21
N LEU A 170 -5.32 17.92 21.00
CA LEU A 170 -4.41 18.69 20.15
C LEU A 170 -5.14 19.68 19.20
N GLY A 171 -6.45 19.85 19.38
CA GLY A 171 -7.29 20.74 18.57
C GLY A 171 -7.97 20.04 17.41
N LYS A 172 -8.69 20.81 16.60
CA LYS A 172 -9.37 20.33 15.39
C LYS A 172 -8.47 20.55 14.17
N VAL A 173 -8.33 19.51 13.35
CA VAL A 173 -7.53 19.55 12.13
C VAL A 173 -8.36 18.95 11.01
N GLU A 174 -8.33 19.58 9.84
CA GLU A 174 -8.95 19.00 8.64
C GLU A 174 -8.11 17.84 8.11
N PRO A 175 -8.75 16.77 7.57
CA PRO A 175 -7.99 15.62 7.04
C PRO A 175 -6.92 16.00 6.02
N LYS A 176 -7.22 16.99 5.18
CA LYS A 176 -6.30 17.50 4.14
C LYS A 176 -5.08 18.27 4.67
N ASP A 177 -5.08 18.63 5.93
CA ASP A 177 -3.94 19.33 6.55
C ASP A 177 -2.99 18.34 7.25
N ILE A 178 -3.32 17.04 7.24
CA ILE A 178 -2.51 16.00 7.88
C ILE A 178 -1.62 15.32 6.85
N GLY A 179 -0.35 15.69 6.79
CA GLY A 179 0.67 15.07 5.99
C GLY A 179 0.36 15.01 4.48
N PRO A 180 0.17 16.17 3.82
CA PRO A 180 -0.02 16.19 2.37
C PRO A 180 1.14 15.51 1.64
N ALA A 181 0.83 14.78 0.57
CA ALA A 181 1.78 13.92 -0.13
C ALA A 181 3.04 14.67 -0.64
N GLU A 182 2.88 15.92 -1.10
CA GLU A 182 4.00 16.74 -1.56
C GLU A 182 5.01 17.07 -0.44
N GLU A 183 4.55 17.21 0.79
CA GLU A 183 5.43 17.42 1.94
C GLU A 183 6.11 16.11 2.34
N GLN A 184 5.38 15.00 2.32
CA GLN A 184 5.90 13.68 2.65
C GLN A 184 6.96 13.21 1.62
N GLU A 185 6.80 13.58 0.34
CA GLU A 185 7.81 13.34 -0.70
C GLU A 185 9.12 14.10 -0.39
N LYS A 186 9.03 15.37 -0.03
CA LYS A 186 10.21 16.18 0.35
C LYS A 186 10.94 15.62 1.57
N LEU A 187 10.20 15.02 2.50
CA LEU A 187 10.75 14.37 3.69
C LEU A 187 11.29 12.96 3.42
N GLY A 188 11.13 12.43 2.21
CA GLY A 188 11.60 11.10 1.83
C GLY A 188 10.75 9.95 2.35
N VAL A 189 9.51 10.20 2.75
CA VAL A 189 8.54 9.16 3.12
C VAL A 189 7.91 8.52 1.88
N ILE A 190 7.79 9.28 0.81
CA ILE A 190 7.26 8.85 -0.49
C ILE A 190 8.43 8.77 -1.48
N ASP A 191 8.60 7.61 -2.12
CA ASP A 191 9.64 7.37 -3.13
C ASP A 191 9.25 7.91 -4.51
N TYR A 192 7.95 7.88 -4.82
CA TYR A 192 7.40 8.39 -6.07
C TYR A 192 6.07 9.10 -5.86
N LEU A 193 6.03 10.38 -6.24
CA LEU A 193 4.80 11.19 -6.22
C LEU A 193 4.16 11.15 -7.61
N ALA A 194 3.09 10.38 -7.73
CA ALA A 194 2.35 10.17 -8.96
C ALA A 194 1.34 11.30 -9.22
N GLU A 195 1.05 11.56 -10.49
CA GLU A 195 0.04 12.55 -10.87
C GLU A 195 -1.38 12.10 -10.47
N ASP A 196 -1.70 10.82 -10.71
CA ASP A 196 -2.98 10.20 -10.43
C ASP A 196 -2.82 8.68 -10.16
N GLU A 197 -3.93 7.98 -9.94
CA GLU A 197 -3.95 6.55 -9.68
C GLU A 197 -3.44 5.72 -10.86
N ALA A 198 -3.71 6.14 -12.09
CA ALA A 198 -3.24 5.45 -13.28
C ALA A 198 -1.72 5.54 -13.41
N ASP A 199 -1.14 6.71 -13.11
CA ASP A 199 0.30 6.92 -13.06
C ASP A 199 0.94 6.11 -11.93
N ALA A 200 0.37 6.13 -10.73
CA ALA A 200 0.83 5.33 -9.59
C ALA A 200 0.84 3.84 -9.92
N THR A 201 -0.24 3.33 -10.53
CA THR A 201 -0.36 1.93 -10.94
C THR A 201 0.66 1.55 -12.02
N ARG A 202 0.84 2.42 -13.01
CA ARG A 202 1.84 2.23 -14.08
C ARG A 202 3.25 2.16 -13.51
N PHE A 203 3.58 3.07 -12.60
CA PHE A 203 4.88 3.10 -11.94
C PHE A 203 5.08 1.87 -11.05
N ALA A 204 4.07 1.47 -10.27
CA ALA A 204 4.12 0.26 -9.44
C ALA A 204 4.40 -0.99 -10.28
N LYS A 205 3.73 -1.15 -11.42
CA LYS A 205 3.97 -2.26 -12.36
C LYS A 205 5.41 -2.23 -12.92
N LYS A 206 5.88 -1.05 -13.32
CA LYS A 206 7.25 -0.87 -13.81
C LYS A 206 8.27 -1.20 -12.73
N LEU A 207 8.09 -0.67 -11.54
CA LEU A 207 8.98 -0.93 -10.40
C LEU A 207 9.01 -2.43 -10.07
N LEU A 208 7.84 -3.08 -10.04
CA LEU A 208 7.73 -4.50 -9.78
C LEU A 208 8.53 -5.34 -10.79
N SER A 209 8.56 -4.96 -12.07
CA SER A 209 9.26 -5.70 -13.11
C SER A 209 10.76 -5.87 -12.84
N TYR A 210 11.38 -4.96 -12.07
CA TYR A 210 12.79 -5.07 -11.68
C TYR A 210 13.06 -6.18 -10.66
N PHE A 211 12.02 -6.69 -10.00
CA PHE A 211 12.10 -7.73 -8.97
C PHE A 211 11.51 -9.07 -9.40
N GLN A 212 10.87 -9.14 -10.56
CA GLN A 212 10.23 -10.36 -11.07
C GLN A 212 11.19 -11.26 -11.87
N GLY A 213 12.44 -10.87 -11.98
CA GLY A 213 13.49 -11.65 -12.65
C GLY A 213 13.85 -11.12 -14.04
N LYS A 214 14.57 -11.92 -14.82
CA LYS A 214 15.09 -11.51 -16.13
C LYS A 214 13.96 -11.36 -17.14
N ILE A 215 13.90 -10.21 -17.80
CA ILE A 215 13.04 -9.97 -18.97
C ILE A 215 13.76 -10.35 -20.27
N ASN A 216 13.00 -10.67 -21.32
CA ASN A 216 13.55 -11.18 -22.58
C ASN A 216 14.16 -10.07 -23.47
N SER A 217 13.64 -8.82 -23.33
CA SER A 217 14.12 -7.66 -24.09
C SER A 217 14.10 -6.43 -23.21
N TRP A 218 15.09 -5.56 -23.36
CA TRP A 218 15.18 -4.29 -22.64
C TRP A 218 15.89 -3.26 -23.48
N GLU A 219 15.54 -2.00 -23.28
CA GLU A 219 16.19 -0.85 -23.88
C GLU A 219 16.80 0.03 -22.78
N THR A 220 17.94 0.60 -23.04
CA THR A 220 18.55 1.62 -22.17
C THR A 220 18.69 2.93 -22.92
N LYS A 221 18.56 4.02 -22.18
CA LYS A 221 18.99 5.33 -22.68
C LYS A 221 20.50 5.34 -22.87
N ASP A 222 20.98 6.25 -23.72
CA ASP A 222 22.43 6.44 -23.90
C ASP A 222 23.08 6.80 -22.56
N GLN A 223 23.92 5.89 -22.08
CA GLN A 223 24.61 6.03 -20.79
C GLN A 223 25.77 7.01 -20.85
N SER A 224 26.16 7.52 -22.04
CA SER A 224 27.23 8.50 -22.19
C SER A 224 26.97 9.82 -21.46
N ILE A 225 25.68 10.16 -21.26
CA ILE A 225 25.27 11.35 -20.49
C ILE A 225 25.77 11.32 -19.03
N LEU A 226 25.99 10.12 -18.46
CA LEU A 226 26.53 9.96 -17.09
C LEU A 226 27.87 10.63 -16.90
N ARG A 227 28.65 10.76 -17.94
CA ARG A 227 29.99 11.41 -17.90
C ARG A 227 29.90 12.90 -17.54
N ASN A 228 28.78 13.53 -17.81
CA ASN A 228 28.61 14.98 -17.65
C ASN A 228 27.77 15.36 -16.42
N ILE A 229 27.21 14.39 -15.69
CA ILE A 229 26.35 14.65 -14.52
C ILE A 229 27.16 15.02 -13.29
N ILE A 230 28.30 14.34 -13.08
CA ILE A 230 29.16 14.65 -11.94
C ILE A 230 30.08 15.78 -12.35
N PRO A 231 30.02 16.95 -11.69
CA PRO A 231 30.91 18.07 -12.02
C PRO A 231 32.38 17.69 -11.83
N GLU A 232 33.25 18.12 -12.76
CA GLU A 232 34.71 17.96 -12.64
C GLU A 232 35.23 18.65 -11.36
N ASN A 233 34.66 19.78 -11.00
CA ASN A 233 34.95 20.45 -9.75
C ASN A 233 34.27 19.74 -8.57
N ARG A 234 35.04 18.98 -7.82
CA ARG A 234 34.59 18.20 -6.66
C ARG A 234 33.97 19.03 -5.51
N ARG A 235 34.05 20.35 -5.54
CA ARG A 235 33.39 21.24 -4.57
C ARG A 235 31.98 21.64 -4.97
N MET A 236 31.57 21.33 -6.19
CA MET A 236 30.20 21.58 -6.63
C MET A 236 29.25 20.47 -6.18
N ALA A 237 28.12 20.85 -5.61
CA ALA A 237 27.02 19.93 -5.33
C ALA A 237 26.34 19.52 -6.64
N TYR A 238 25.84 18.29 -6.70
CA TYR A 238 25.02 17.79 -7.80
C TYR A 238 23.87 16.96 -7.25
N SER A 239 22.82 16.80 -8.04
CA SER A 239 21.64 16.00 -7.66
C SER A 239 21.95 14.52 -7.86
N VAL A 240 21.93 13.75 -6.77
CA VAL A 240 22.02 12.28 -6.84
C VAL A 240 20.77 11.69 -7.53
N ARG A 241 19.64 12.37 -7.46
CA ARG A 241 18.41 11.95 -8.16
C ARG A 241 18.60 11.96 -9.67
N ASP A 242 19.28 12.98 -10.23
CA ASP A 242 19.54 13.05 -11.66
C ASP A 242 20.42 11.89 -12.13
N LEU A 243 21.37 11.47 -11.29
CA LEU A 243 22.20 10.30 -11.54
C LEU A 243 21.39 9.00 -11.48
N SER A 244 20.45 8.90 -10.55
CA SER A 244 19.58 7.72 -10.37
C SER A 244 18.52 7.59 -11.47
N LEU A 245 17.88 8.69 -11.86
CA LEU A 245 16.77 8.71 -12.83
C LEU A 245 17.18 8.34 -14.26
N ILE A 246 18.46 8.32 -14.57
CA ILE A 246 18.96 7.88 -15.88
C ILE A 246 18.79 6.36 -16.05
N HIS A 247 18.73 5.64 -14.96
CA HIS A 247 18.60 4.18 -14.96
C HIS A 247 17.14 3.69 -14.88
N ILE A 248 16.20 4.61 -14.68
CA ILE A 248 14.77 4.26 -14.48
C ILE A 248 13.97 4.61 -15.77
#